data_a839ae067d8b8bc2cf2d6e7669968062
#
_entry.id   a839ae067d8b8bc2cf2d6e7669968062
#
_cell.length_a   1.000
_cell.length_b   1.000
_cell.length_c   1.000
_cell.angle_alpha   90.00
_cell.angle_beta   90.00
_cell.angle_gamma   90.00
#
_symmetry.space_group_name_H-M   'P 1'
#
loop_
_entity.id
_entity.type
_entity.pdbx_description
1 polymer ?
#
loop_
_entity_poly.entity_id
_entity_poly.type
_entity_poly.pdbx_seq_one_letter_code
_entity_poly.pdbx_strand_id
1 'polypeptide(L)'
;MPSINKEVMVEFQPRGLRHKVPVGVTLLEAAGLAGQELRHVCGGNANRTTCRVQVVRGADFLSPPEGREVKRLPAMRLEQGWRLSCQTRVKGPVAVRVPSIGEWIELNSQEVHPE
;
A
#
# COMPACT_ATOMS: atom_id res chain seq x y z
N MET A 1 -5.15 -5.00 31.05
CA MET A 1 -5.58 -5.56 29.77
C MET A 1 -4.92 -4.92 28.62
N PRO A 2 -4.26 -5.69 27.84
CA PRO A 2 -3.65 -5.12 26.66
C PRO A 2 -4.74 -4.58 25.72
N SER A 3 -4.44 -3.51 25.08
CA SER A 3 -5.37 -2.94 24.14
C SER A 3 -5.41 -3.80 22.89
N ILE A 4 -6.50 -4.50 22.70
CA ILE A 4 -6.70 -5.27 21.48
C ILE A 4 -7.18 -4.37 20.36
N ASN A 5 -7.51 -3.11 20.70
CA ASN A 5 -7.98 -2.13 19.72
C ASN A 5 -6.93 -1.07 19.46
N LYS A 6 -5.67 -1.49 19.49
CA LYS A 6 -4.60 -0.57 19.21
C LYS A 6 -4.76 0.00 17.80
N GLU A 7 -4.68 1.31 17.70
CA GLU A 7 -4.82 1.99 16.44
C GLU A 7 -3.57 2.80 16.13
N VAL A 8 -3.30 2.97 14.86
CA VAL A 8 -2.16 3.74 14.40
C VAL A 8 -2.61 4.67 13.27
N MET A 9 -1.88 5.76 13.10
CA MET A 9 -2.22 6.77 12.10
C MET A 9 -1.65 6.38 10.75
N VAL A 10 -2.48 6.43 9.72
CA VAL A 10 -2.05 6.25 8.34
C VAL A 10 -2.42 7.52 7.58
N GLU A 11 -1.44 8.05 6.85
CA GLU A 11 -1.63 9.25 6.05
C GLU A 11 -1.51 8.89 4.57
N PHE A 12 -2.43 9.41 3.75
CA PHE A 12 -2.44 9.20 2.31
C PHE A 12 -2.18 10.52 1.60
N GLN A 13 -1.08 10.60 0.87
CA GLN A 13 -0.70 11.79 0.11
C GLN A 13 -1.01 11.57 -1.36
N PRO A 14 -1.20 12.63 -2.13
CA PRO A 14 -0.97 14.03 -1.80
C PRO A 14 -2.15 14.72 -1.10
N ARG A 15 -3.29 14.04 -0.96
CA ARG A 15 -4.47 14.68 -0.36
C ARG A 15 -4.29 14.98 1.12
N GLY A 16 -3.39 14.27 1.80
CA GLY A 16 -3.17 14.48 3.22
C GLY A 16 -4.26 13.87 4.10
N LEU A 17 -4.98 12.88 3.60
CA LEU A 17 -5.99 12.22 4.40
C LEU A 17 -5.33 11.38 5.48
N ARG A 18 -5.75 11.58 6.72
CA ARG A 18 -5.22 10.84 7.87
C ARG A 18 -6.35 10.13 8.58
N HIS A 19 -6.08 8.93 9.02
CA HIS A 19 -7.09 8.16 9.73
C HIS A 19 -6.41 7.14 10.63
N LYS A 20 -6.98 6.96 11.83
CA LYS A 20 -6.50 5.92 12.74
C LYS A 20 -7.13 4.60 12.31
N VAL A 21 -6.29 3.58 12.19
CA VAL A 21 -6.75 2.27 11.74
C VAL A 21 -6.25 1.21 12.70
N PRO A 22 -6.96 0.09 12.82
CA PRO A 22 -6.48 -1.01 13.68
C PRO A 22 -5.16 -1.58 13.16
N VAL A 23 -4.28 -1.94 14.08
CA VAL A 23 -3.05 -2.62 13.72
C VAL A 23 -3.40 -3.94 13.03
N GLY A 24 -2.73 -4.23 11.94
CA GLY A 24 -2.92 -5.49 11.21
C GLY A 24 -3.76 -5.40 9.96
N VAL A 25 -4.47 -4.27 9.75
CA VAL A 25 -5.22 -4.12 8.50
C VAL A 25 -4.24 -3.87 7.36
N THR A 26 -4.68 -4.16 6.13
CA THR A 26 -3.86 -3.85 4.97
C THR A 26 -3.97 -2.35 4.66
N LEU A 27 -3.01 -1.85 3.88
CA LEU A 27 -3.09 -0.46 3.44
C LEU A 27 -4.34 -0.21 2.60
N LEU A 28 -4.79 -1.22 1.85
CA LEU A 28 -6.02 -1.09 1.07
C LEU A 28 -7.23 -0.92 1.99
N GLU A 29 -7.30 -1.70 3.06
CA GLU A 29 -8.36 -1.56 4.04
C GLU A 29 -8.29 -0.20 4.75
N ALA A 30 -7.06 0.23 5.07
CA ALA A 30 -6.87 1.53 5.69
C ALA A 30 -7.34 2.65 4.78
N ALA A 31 -7.07 2.53 3.47
CA ALA A 31 -7.54 3.53 2.50
C ALA A 31 -9.07 3.60 2.50
N GLY A 32 -9.72 2.45 2.54
CA GLY A 32 -11.18 2.42 2.61
C GLY A 32 -11.73 3.13 3.84
N LEU A 33 -11.09 2.91 4.98
CA LEU A 33 -11.50 3.55 6.22
C LEU A 33 -11.28 5.06 6.18
N ALA A 34 -10.22 5.51 5.49
CA ALA A 34 -9.89 6.93 5.40
C ALA A 34 -10.65 7.65 4.30
N GLY A 35 -11.39 6.93 3.47
CA GLY A 35 -12.08 7.52 2.33
C GLY A 35 -11.16 7.80 1.14
N GLN A 36 -10.01 7.14 1.09
CA GLN A 36 -9.06 7.30 0.00
C GLN A 36 -9.28 6.22 -1.04
N GLU A 37 -9.56 6.63 -2.27
CA GLU A 37 -9.69 5.68 -3.35
C GLU A 37 -8.33 5.19 -3.83
N LEU A 38 -8.22 3.89 -4.00
CA LEU A 38 -7.03 3.26 -4.59
C LEU A 38 -7.48 2.41 -5.78
N ARG A 39 -6.64 2.40 -6.82
CA ARG A 39 -6.92 1.55 -7.97
C ARG A 39 -6.59 0.12 -7.61
N HIS A 40 -7.57 -0.77 -7.71
CA HIS A 40 -7.33 -2.18 -7.44
C HIS A 40 -8.24 -3.02 -8.32
N VAL A 41 -7.68 -3.55 -9.37
CA VAL A 41 -8.41 -4.43 -10.28
C VAL A 41 -8.42 -5.86 -9.75
N CYS A 42 -7.44 -6.20 -8.93
CA CYS A 42 -7.25 -7.56 -8.45
C CYS A 42 -8.20 -7.98 -7.33
N GLY A 43 -8.98 -7.05 -6.77
CA GLY A 43 -9.89 -7.37 -5.68
C GLY A 43 -9.17 -7.88 -4.44
N GLY A 44 -7.92 -7.49 -4.24
CA GLY A 44 -7.15 -7.92 -3.08
C GLY A 44 -6.29 -9.16 -3.32
N ASN A 45 -6.32 -9.72 -4.52
CA ASN A 45 -5.61 -10.96 -4.83
C ASN A 45 -4.17 -10.75 -5.31
N ALA A 46 -3.74 -9.50 -5.46
CA ALA A 46 -2.40 -9.16 -5.92
C ALA A 46 -2.06 -9.75 -7.28
N ASN A 47 -3.08 -9.94 -8.13
CA ASN A 47 -2.86 -10.46 -9.48
C ASN A 47 -2.22 -9.43 -10.39
N ARG A 48 -2.35 -8.15 -10.04
CA ARG A 48 -1.77 -7.06 -10.80
C ARG A 48 -1.23 -6.03 -9.81
N THR A 49 -0.43 -5.10 -10.31
CA THR A 49 0.16 -4.07 -9.45
C THR A 49 -0.68 -2.79 -9.44
N THR A 50 -2.00 -2.95 -9.58
CA THR A 50 -2.90 -1.80 -9.70
C THR A 50 -3.12 -1.07 -8.39
N CYS A 51 -2.91 -1.73 -7.25
CA CYS A 51 -3.16 -1.14 -5.94
C CYS A 51 -1.89 -0.59 -5.28
N ARG A 52 -0.86 -0.30 -6.08
CA ARG A 52 0.42 0.13 -5.52
C ARG A 52 0.36 1.51 -4.90
N VAL A 53 1.11 1.67 -3.82
CA VAL A 53 1.34 2.95 -3.19
C VAL A 53 2.84 3.05 -2.89
N GLN A 54 3.33 4.28 -2.73
CA GLN A 54 4.74 4.48 -2.40
C GLN A 54 4.85 4.91 -0.94
N VAL A 55 5.67 4.21 -0.18
CA VAL A 55 5.87 4.54 1.23
C VAL A 55 6.75 5.79 1.33
N VAL A 56 6.25 6.79 2.04
CA VAL A 56 6.96 8.05 2.25
C VAL A 56 7.65 8.03 3.61
N ARG A 57 6.99 7.45 4.61
CA ARG A 57 7.49 7.44 5.98
C ARG A 57 6.93 6.23 6.71
N GLY A 58 7.74 5.64 7.58
CA GLY A 58 7.27 4.55 8.42
C GLY A 58 7.37 3.17 7.80
N ALA A 59 8.28 2.98 6.84
CA ALA A 59 8.43 1.69 6.18
C ALA A 59 8.67 0.54 7.16
N ASP A 60 9.34 0.82 8.29
CA ASP A 60 9.63 -0.20 9.29
C ASP A 60 8.38 -0.67 10.02
N PHE A 61 7.28 0.05 9.90
CA PHE A 61 6.02 -0.31 10.54
C PHE A 61 5.07 -1.01 9.58
N LEU A 62 5.59 -1.54 8.49
CA LEU A 62 4.81 -2.30 7.52
C LEU A 62 5.32 -3.73 7.47
N SER A 63 4.43 -4.66 7.14
CA SER A 63 4.84 -6.05 6.98
C SER A 63 5.86 -6.14 5.84
N PRO A 64 6.80 -7.10 5.93
CA PRO A 64 7.80 -7.24 4.86
C PRO A 64 7.15 -7.74 3.57
N PRO A 65 7.73 -7.39 2.41
CA PRO A 65 7.23 -7.90 1.14
C PRO A 65 7.37 -9.41 1.08
N GLU A 66 6.28 -10.10 0.74
CA GLU A 66 6.26 -11.56 0.69
C GLU A 66 5.29 -12.03 -0.39
N GLY A 67 5.47 -13.28 -0.80
CA GLY A 67 4.52 -13.97 -1.64
C GLY A 67 4.21 -13.25 -2.94
N ARG A 68 2.94 -12.95 -3.14
CA ARG A 68 2.49 -12.34 -4.39
C ARG A 68 3.08 -10.96 -4.62
N GLU A 69 3.33 -10.23 -3.55
CA GLU A 69 3.91 -8.89 -3.67
C GLU A 69 5.31 -8.97 -4.28
N VAL A 70 6.12 -9.90 -3.78
CA VAL A 70 7.47 -10.08 -4.30
C VAL A 70 7.44 -10.55 -5.76
N LYS A 71 6.45 -11.37 -6.09
CA LYS A 71 6.31 -11.85 -7.47
C LYS A 71 5.88 -10.76 -8.44
N ARG A 72 5.07 -9.82 -7.98
CA ARG A 72 4.44 -8.85 -8.88
C ARG A 72 5.16 -7.53 -8.98
N LEU A 73 5.87 -7.11 -7.92
CA LEU A 73 6.62 -5.87 -7.95
C LEU A 73 8.08 -6.17 -8.21
N PRO A 74 8.69 -5.54 -9.23
CA PRO A 74 10.12 -5.69 -9.45
C PRO A 74 10.91 -5.22 -8.22
N ALA A 75 12.05 -5.86 -7.96
CA ALA A 75 12.88 -5.51 -6.81
C ALA A 75 13.22 -4.02 -6.78
N MET A 76 13.46 -3.44 -7.93
CA MET A 76 13.76 -2.01 -8.04
C MET A 76 12.62 -1.17 -7.49
N ARG A 77 11.37 -1.57 -7.75
CA ARG A 77 10.22 -0.82 -7.27
C ARG A 77 10.10 -0.94 -5.74
N LEU A 78 10.35 -2.14 -5.21
CA LEU A 78 10.34 -2.32 -3.76
C LEU A 78 11.38 -1.43 -3.10
N GLU A 79 12.56 -1.31 -3.70
CA GLU A 79 13.61 -0.45 -3.18
C GLU A 79 13.24 1.02 -3.22
N GLN A 80 12.39 1.41 -4.16
CA GLN A 80 11.89 2.77 -4.26
C GLN A 80 10.73 3.06 -3.31
N GLY A 81 10.33 2.07 -2.54
CA GLY A 81 9.26 2.23 -1.57
C GLY A 81 7.88 1.83 -2.06
N TRP A 82 7.78 1.29 -3.27
CA TRP A 82 6.49 0.86 -3.79
C TRP A 82 6.05 -0.43 -3.13
N ARG A 83 4.78 -0.49 -2.75
CA ARG A 83 4.20 -1.66 -2.11
C ARG A 83 2.80 -1.89 -2.67
N LEU A 84 2.36 -3.14 -2.65
CA LEU A 84 0.98 -3.47 -3.03
C LEU A 84 0.10 -3.31 -1.80
N SER A 85 -0.82 -2.35 -1.85
CA SER A 85 -1.64 -2.01 -0.68
C SER A 85 -2.47 -3.19 -0.18
N CYS A 86 -2.88 -4.08 -1.07
CA CYS A 86 -3.69 -5.23 -0.67
C CYS A 86 -2.88 -6.31 0.06
N GLN A 87 -1.56 -6.23 0.03
CA GLN A 87 -0.69 -7.24 0.66
C GLN A 87 0.11 -6.70 1.84
N THR A 88 0.07 -5.40 2.06
CA THR A 88 0.93 -4.74 3.06
C THR A 88 0.12 -4.40 4.30
N ARG A 89 0.52 -4.96 5.44
CA ARG A 89 -0.20 -4.74 6.69
C ARG A 89 0.48 -3.70 7.54
N VAL A 90 -0.33 -2.88 8.21
CA VAL A 90 0.12 -1.75 9.00
C VAL A 90 0.38 -2.19 10.43
N LYS A 91 1.54 -1.83 10.97
CA LYS A 91 1.92 -2.16 12.35
C LYS A 91 2.23 -0.93 13.20
N GLY A 92 2.32 0.22 12.58
CA GLY A 92 2.61 1.48 13.26
C GLY A 92 2.28 2.64 12.34
N PRO A 93 2.59 3.87 12.77
CA PRO A 93 2.25 5.05 11.94
C PRO A 93 3.04 5.08 10.66
N VAL A 94 2.34 5.31 9.54
CA VAL A 94 2.96 5.33 8.23
C VAL A 94 2.34 6.43 7.37
N ALA A 95 3.08 6.89 6.38
CA ALA A 95 2.56 7.80 5.37
C ALA A 95 2.90 7.21 4.01
N VAL A 96 1.91 7.18 3.14
CA VAL A 96 2.09 6.63 1.79
C VAL A 96 1.57 7.64 0.76
N ARG A 97 2.10 7.55 -0.44
CA ARG A 97 1.69 8.41 -1.55
C ARG A 97 0.93 7.56 -2.57
N VAL A 98 -0.21 8.08 -2.97
CA VAL A 98 -1.04 7.43 -3.98
C VAL A 98 -0.64 8.01 -5.33
N PRO A 99 -0.27 7.18 -6.33
CA PRO A 99 0.15 7.71 -7.62
C PRO A 99 -1.02 8.37 -8.37
N SER A 100 -0.70 9.38 -9.17
CA SER A 100 -1.68 9.97 -10.07
C SER A 100 -2.01 8.96 -11.17
N ILE A 101 -3.10 9.20 -11.90
CA ILE A 101 -3.49 8.33 -13.00
C ILE A 101 -2.37 8.24 -14.03
N GLY A 102 -1.77 9.38 -14.37
CA GLY A 102 -0.68 9.39 -15.35
C GLY A 102 0.53 8.60 -14.88
N GLU A 103 0.91 8.80 -13.64
CA GLU A 103 2.04 8.08 -13.06
C GLU A 103 1.76 6.58 -13.02
N TRP A 104 0.55 6.22 -12.62
CA TRP A 104 0.14 4.82 -12.53
C TRP A 104 0.23 4.13 -13.91
N ILE A 105 -0.27 4.79 -14.95
CA ILE A 105 -0.22 4.26 -16.30
C ILE A 105 1.23 4.10 -16.75
N GLU A 106 2.06 5.09 -16.49
CA GLU A 106 3.46 5.05 -16.88
C GLU A 106 4.20 3.90 -16.21
N LEU A 107 3.99 3.73 -14.92
CA LEU A 107 4.63 2.65 -14.18
C LEU A 107 4.24 1.28 -14.75
N ASN A 108 2.95 1.10 -15.04
CA ASN A 108 2.49 -0.17 -15.59
C ASN A 108 3.01 -0.41 -17.00
N SER A 109 3.21 0.64 -17.76
CA SER A 109 3.76 0.52 -19.12
C SER A 109 5.23 0.13 -19.11
N GLN A 110 5.96 0.54 -18.09
CA GLN A 110 7.40 0.28 -18.00
C GLN A 110 7.70 -1.12 -17.46
N GLU A 111 6.74 -1.75 -16.82
CA GLU A 111 6.95 -3.03 -16.16
C GLU A 111 6.41 -4.18 -17.02
N VAL A 112 7.13 -5.30 -16.98
CA VAL A 112 6.68 -6.52 -17.63
C VAL A 112 6.09 -7.41 -16.55
N HIS A 113 4.83 -7.78 -16.73
CA HIS A 113 4.13 -8.63 -15.78
C HIS A 113 3.89 -9.99 -16.40
N PRO A 114 4.55 -11.03 -15.90
CA PRO A 114 4.28 -12.37 -16.41
C PRO A 114 2.84 -12.77 -16.09
N GLU A 115 2.22 -13.40 -17.03
CA GLU A 115 0.84 -13.86 -16.89
C GLU A 115 0.79 -15.24 -16.28
#